data_6526ac70403430e92d7365a2611ff6ac
#
_entry.id   6526ac70403430e92d7365a2611ff6ac
#
_cell.length_a   1.000
_cell.length_b   1.000
_cell.length_c   1.000
_cell.angle_alpha   90.00
_cell.angle_beta   90.00
_cell.angle_gamma   90.00
#
_symmetry.space_group_name_H-M   'P 1'
#
loop_
_entity.id
_entity.type
_entity.pdbx_description
1 polymer ?
#
loop_
_entity_poly.entity_id
_entity_poly.type
_entity_poly.pdbx_seq_one_letter_code
_entity_poly.pdbx_strand_id
1 'polypeptide(L)'
;KNRFYAIAYEHLHNPQDSEEAIQEAFLRIAVDPDKFFSLSSDGRIYFVSAIIRNVSVDMYNRKNRYQLEELPEDLIYQSDSDFLENSLLEKISHKELLDFINDLPGLQRNVLILICLSEFSISETAEALGVSKTVVNQRLYLARKSIRSFIERKRHE
;
A
#
# COMPACT_ATOMS: atom_id res chain seq x y z
N LYS A 1 -19.16 1.92 -13.46
CA LYS A 1 -17.88 2.09 -14.14
C LYS A 1 -16.73 1.85 -13.16
N ASN A 2 -15.76 1.16 -13.62
CA ASN A 2 -14.75 0.36 -12.98
C ASN A 2 -14.02 1.09 -11.85
N ARG A 3 -14.11 0.55 -10.62
CA ARG A 3 -13.39 1.01 -9.43
C ARG A 3 -11.88 1.14 -9.69
N PHE A 4 -11.31 0.22 -10.45
CA PHE A 4 -9.89 0.21 -10.80
C PHE A 4 -9.50 1.39 -11.71
N TYR A 5 -10.38 1.75 -12.65
CA TYR A 5 -10.17 2.92 -13.48
C TYR A 5 -10.18 4.22 -12.66
N ALA A 6 -11.07 4.34 -11.68
CA ALA A 6 -11.10 5.50 -10.80
C ALA A 6 -9.79 5.65 -10.01
N ILE A 7 -9.23 4.54 -9.52
CA ILE A 7 -7.94 4.53 -8.81
C ILE A 7 -6.80 5.02 -9.72
N ALA A 8 -6.71 4.52 -10.94
CA ALA A 8 -5.67 4.95 -11.87
C ALA A 8 -5.84 6.42 -12.28
N TYR A 9 -7.07 6.82 -12.58
CA TYR A 9 -7.39 8.18 -13.02
C TYR A 9 -7.13 9.25 -11.94
N GLU A 10 -7.33 8.90 -10.66
CA GLU A 10 -7.02 9.78 -9.52
C GLU A 10 -5.54 10.24 -9.52
N HIS A 11 -4.63 9.40 -9.99
CA HIS A 11 -3.21 9.70 -10.03
C HIS A 11 -2.75 10.28 -11.39
N LEU A 12 -3.31 9.79 -12.47
CA LEU A 12 -2.81 10.08 -13.82
C LEU A 12 -3.56 11.19 -14.54
N HIS A 13 -4.82 11.43 -14.19
CA HIS A 13 -5.71 12.42 -14.80
C HIS A 13 -5.78 12.35 -16.34
N ASN A 14 -5.45 11.19 -16.90
CA ASN A 14 -5.43 10.92 -18.33
C ASN A 14 -6.09 9.57 -18.60
N PRO A 15 -7.10 9.49 -19.47
CA PRO A 15 -7.81 8.24 -19.76
C PRO A 15 -6.90 7.15 -20.32
N GLN A 16 -6.04 7.48 -21.28
CA GLN A 16 -5.17 6.52 -21.95
C GLN A 16 -4.12 5.95 -20.99
N ASP A 17 -3.49 6.82 -20.20
CA ASP A 17 -2.53 6.41 -19.18
C ASP A 17 -3.18 5.54 -18.09
N SER A 18 -4.43 5.84 -17.74
CA SER A 18 -5.18 5.06 -16.75
C SER A 18 -5.48 3.64 -17.25
N GLU A 19 -5.82 3.50 -18.51
CA GLU A 19 -6.02 2.19 -19.15
C GLU A 19 -4.70 1.41 -19.23
N GLU A 20 -3.61 2.07 -19.62
CA GLU A 20 -2.28 1.47 -19.66
C GLU A 20 -1.82 0.99 -18.28
N ALA A 21 -2.03 1.81 -17.23
CA ALA A 21 -1.71 1.44 -15.85
C ALA A 21 -2.48 0.20 -15.38
N ILE A 22 -3.75 0.07 -15.75
CA ILE A 22 -4.56 -1.11 -15.42
C ILE A 22 -4.03 -2.33 -16.17
N GLN A 23 -3.72 -2.22 -17.44
CA GLN A 23 -3.16 -3.33 -18.23
C GLN A 23 -1.82 -3.80 -17.64
N GLU A 24 -0.92 -2.89 -17.32
CA GLU A 24 0.37 -3.19 -16.68
C GLU A 24 0.18 -3.88 -15.32
N ALA A 25 -0.77 -3.41 -14.51
CA ALA A 25 -1.08 -4.03 -13.23
C ALA A 25 -1.57 -5.49 -13.39
N PHE A 26 -2.44 -5.76 -14.35
CA PHE A 26 -2.91 -7.11 -14.62
C PHE A 26 -1.80 -8.01 -15.20
N LEU A 27 -0.89 -7.48 -16.01
CA LEU A 27 0.27 -8.23 -16.48
C LEU A 27 1.18 -8.64 -15.30
N ARG A 28 1.43 -7.74 -14.34
CA ARG A 28 2.20 -8.07 -13.13
C ARG A 28 1.54 -9.16 -12.29
N ILE A 29 0.22 -9.12 -12.14
CA ILE A 29 -0.55 -10.16 -11.44
C ILE A 29 -0.45 -11.50 -12.16
N ALA A 30 -0.46 -11.49 -13.49
CA ALA A 30 -0.40 -12.70 -14.31
C ALA A 30 0.96 -13.44 -14.24
N VAL A 31 2.01 -12.80 -13.73
CA VAL A 31 3.31 -13.45 -13.50
C VAL A 31 3.22 -14.49 -12.38
N ASP A 32 2.44 -14.21 -11.34
CA ASP A 32 2.16 -15.17 -10.24
C ASP A 32 0.65 -15.24 -9.97
N PRO A 33 -0.10 -15.95 -10.82
CA PRO A 33 -1.56 -16.06 -10.69
C PRO A 33 -1.99 -16.86 -9.46
N ASP A 34 -1.16 -17.80 -9.00
CA ASP A 34 -1.49 -18.68 -7.87
C ASP A 34 -1.65 -17.87 -6.59
N LYS A 35 -0.79 -16.86 -6.40
CA LYS A 35 -0.91 -15.94 -5.27
C LYS A 35 -2.24 -15.18 -5.30
N PHE A 36 -2.64 -14.65 -6.45
CA PHE A 36 -3.92 -13.97 -6.61
C PHE A 36 -5.10 -14.89 -6.29
N PHE A 37 -5.09 -16.11 -6.79
CA PHE A 37 -6.16 -17.07 -6.56
C PHE A 37 -6.22 -17.60 -5.13
N SER A 38 -5.12 -17.57 -4.40
CA SER A 38 -5.06 -17.96 -2.98
C SER A 38 -5.75 -16.98 -2.04
N LEU A 39 -5.97 -15.73 -2.48
CA LEU A 39 -6.58 -14.68 -1.67
C LEU A 39 -8.10 -14.82 -1.59
N SER A 40 -8.68 -14.34 -0.47
CA SER A 40 -10.13 -14.13 -0.35
C SER A 40 -10.63 -13.11 -1.38
N SER A 41 -11.94 -13.04 -1.60
CA SER A 41 -12.53 -12.06 -2.53
C SER A 41 -12.14 -10.62 -2.19
N ASP A 42 -12.19 -10.25 -0.91
CA ASP A 42 -11.78 -8.92 -0.46
C ASP A 42 -10.27 -8.71 -0.61
N GLY A 43 -9.48 -9.73 -0.26
CA GLY A 43 -8.03 -9.73 -0.44
C GLY A 43 -7.61 -9.50 -1.89
N ARG A 44 -8.31 -10.08 -2.87
CA ARG A 44 -8.07 -9.86 -4.30
C ARG A 44 -8.33 -8.41 -4.70
N ILE A 45 -9.39 -7.81 -4.20
CA ILE A 45 -9.73 -6.41 -4.50
C ILE A 45 -8.66 -5.48 -3.94
N TYR A 46 -8.23 -5.68 -2.70
CA TYR A 46 -7.15 -4.90 -2.08
C TYR A 46 -5.83 -5.06 -2.84
N PHE A 47 -5.48 -6.29 -3.19
CA PHE A 47 -4.26 -6.60 -3.93
C PHE A 47 -4.22 -5.90 -5.29
N VAL A 48 -5.26 -6.06 -6.11
CA VAL A 48 -5.35 -5.41 -7.42
C VAL A 48 -5.31 -3.88 -7.28
N SER A 49 -6.07 -3.33 -6.33
CA SER A 49 -6.10 -1.89 -6.07
C SER A 49 -4.73 -1.33 -5.69
N ALA A 50 -3.96 -2.05 -4.86
CA ALA A 50 -2.62 -1.65 -4.45
C ALA A 50 -1.65 -1.66 -5.65
N ILE A 51 -1.69 -2.69 -6.49
CA ILE A 51 -0.83 -2.77 -7.67
C ILE A 51 -1.17 -1.67 -8.68
N ILE A 52 -2.45 -1.42 -8.98
CA ILE A 52 -2.86 -0.35 -9.89
C ILE A 52 -2.38 1.01 -9.37
N ARG A 53 -2.53 1.28 -8.08
CA ARG A 53 -2.08 2.51 -7.45
C ARG A 53 -0.57 2.70 -7.59
N ASN A 54 0.18 1.64 -7.32
CA ASN A 54 1.64 1.66 -7.45
C ASN A 54 2.08 1.91 -8.90
N VAL A 55 1.51 1.20 -9.85
CA VAL A 55 1.80 1.39 -11.28
C VAL A 55 1.48 2.82 -11.72
N SER A 56 0.33 3.35 -11.31
CA SER A 56 -0.09 4.71 -11.64
C SER A 56 0.87 5.77 -11.09
N VAL A 57 1.31 5.61 -9.85
CA VAL A 57 2.31 6.50 -9.23
C VAL A 57 3.66 6.39 -9.95
N ASP A 58 4.11 5.19 -10.29
CA ASP A 58 5.36 4.97 -11.03
C ASP A 58 5.30 5.64 -12.42
N MET A 59 4.17 5.50 -13.13
CA MET A 59 3.97 6.15 -14.43
C MET A 59 3.96 7.67 -14.30
N TYR A 60 3.27 8.21 -13.31
CA TYR A 60 3.24 9.65 -13.02
C TYR A 60 4.65 10.18 -12.73
N ASN A 61 5.40 9.51 -11.86
CA ASN A 61 6.75 9.91 -11.49
C ASN A 61 7.71 9.84 -12.67
N ARG A 62 7.63 8.81 -13.52
CA ARG A 62 8.45 8.73 -14.76
C ARG A 62 8.17 9.89 -15.71
N LYS A 63 6.90 10.25 -15.88
CA LYS A 63 6.50 11.38 -16.77
C LYS A 63 6.95 12.73 -16.22
N ASN A 64 6.89 12.91 -14.90
CA ASN A 64 7.19 14.20 -14.25
C ASN A 64 8.63 14.30 -13.73
N ARG A 65 9.49 13.29 -13.95
CA ARG A 65 10.88 13.23 -13.48
C ARG A 65 11.05 13.44 -11.98
N TYR A 66 10.05 13.09 -11.17
CA TYR A 66 10.18 13.08 -9.72
C TYR A 66 10.98 11.83 -9.31
N GLN A 67 12.15 12.07 -8.70
CA GLN A 67 12.85 11.00 -7.99
C GLN A 67 12.07 10.70 -6.71
N LEU A 68 11.85 9.41 -6.44
CA LEU A 68 11.46 8.96 -5.11
C LEU A 68 12.59 9.40 -4.17
N GLU A 69 12.28 10.19 -3.15
CA GLU A 69 13.24 10.48 -2.09
C GLU A 69 13.68 9.15 -1.48
N GLU A 70 14.94 8.79 -1.70
CA GLU A 70 15.56 7.67 -1.01
C GLU A 70 15.62 8.03 0.47
N LEU A 71 14.94 7.25 1.29
CA LEU A 71 15.07 7.37 2.73
C LEU A 71 16.46 6.88 3.15
N PRO A 72 17.09 7.51 4.17
CA PRO A 72 18.37 7.06 4.69
C PRO A 72 18.33 5.57 5.06
N GLU A 73 19.37 4.82 4.71
CA GLU A 73 19.49 3.38 4.98
C GLU A 73 19.50 3.03 6.48
N ASP A 74 19.77 3.99 7.34
CA ASP A 74 19.95 3.86 8.78
C ASP A 74 18.63 3.85 9.57
N LEU A 75 17.48 3.81 8.93
CA LEU A 75 16.22 3.56 9.63
C LEU A 75 16.26 2.13 10.19
N ILE A 76 16.70 2.04 11.46
CA ILE A 76 16.83 0.79 12.20
C ILE A 76 15.43 0.20 12.40
N TYR A 77 15.24 -0.98 11.82
CA TYR A 77 14.03 -1.78 12.00
C TYR A 77 14.01 -2.40 13.38
N GLN A 78 13.20 -1.88 14.26
CA GLN A 78 12.76 -2.67 15.39
C GLN A 78 11.56 -3.51 14.91
N SER A 79 11.73 -4.80 14.98
CA SER A 79 10.65 -5.77 14.75
C SER A 79 9.65 -5.64 15.91
N ASP A 80 8.74 -4.70 15.81
CA ASP A 80 7.61 -4.61 16.74
C ASP A 80 6.60 -5.71 16.39
N SER A 81 6.80 -6.88 16.97
CA SER A 81 5.85 -7.99 16.88
C SER A 81 4.51 -7.68 17.58
N ASP A 82 4.45 -6.65 18.43
CA ASP A 82 3.30 -6.26 19.23
C ASP A 82 2.61 -4.99 18.70
N PHE A 83 2.49 -4.88 17.39
CA PHE A 83 2.04 -3.63 16.75
C PHE A 83 0.61 -3.22 17.12
N LEU A 84 -0.25 -4.15 17.51
CA LEU A 84 -1.64 -3.89 17.84
C LEU A 84 -2.03 -4.65 19.12
N GLU A 85 -1.86 -4.01 20.28
CA GLU A 85 -2.60 -4.43 21.46
C GLU A 85 -4.10 -4.24 21.18
N ASN A 86 -4.84 -5.34 21.17
CA ASN A 86 -6.29 -5.36 20.91
C ASN A 86 -7.10 -4.38 21.78
N SER A 87 -6.60 -4.07 22.98
CA SER A 87 -7.24 -3.12 23.90
C SER A 87 -7.24 -1.65 23.41
N LEU A 88 -6.36 -1.28 22.49
CA LEU A 88 -6.29 0.10 21.98
C LEU A 88 -7.22 0.33 20.77
N LEU A 89 -7.58 -0.74 20.07
CA LEU A 89 -8.48 -0.68 18.90
C LEU A 89 -9.95 -0.55 19.28
N GLU A 90 -10.33 -0.88 20.50
CA GLU A 90 -11.74 -0.83 20.95
C GLU A 90 -12.34 0.58 20.97
N LYS A 91 -11.51 1.62 21.01
CA LYS A 91 -11.96 3.03 21.08
C LYS A 91 -12.00 3.73 19.71
N ILE A 92 -11.41 3.14 18.68
CA ILE A 92 -11.33 3.73 17.35
C ILE A 92 -12.29 2.97 16.45
N SER A 93 -13.20 3.68 15.80
CA SER A 93 -14.09 3.02 14.85
C SER A 93 -13.31 2.47 13.68
N HIS A 94 -13.72 1.33 13.16
CA HIS A 94 -13.13 0.72 11.96
C HIS A 94 -13.08 1.70 10.78
N LYS A 95 -14.11 2.53 10.65
CA LYS A 95 -14.18 3.56 9.61
C LYS A 95 -13.08 4.62 9.77
N GLU A 96 -12.87 5.16 10.97
CA GLU A 96 -11.85 6.18 11.23
C GLU A 96 -10.44 5.64 10.94
N LEU A 97 -10.19 4.39 11.29
CA LEU A 97 -8.91 3.74 10.97
C LEU A 97 -8.71 3.56 9.47
N LEU A 98 -9.74 3.10 8.75
CA LEU A 98 -9.68 2.97 7.29
C LEU A 98 -9.49 4.31 6.59
N ASP A 99 -10.19 5.35 7.01
CA ASP A 99 -10.04 6.70 6.48
C ASP A 99 -8.61 7.19 6.67
N PHE A 100 -8.05 7.00 7.88
CA PHE A 100 -6.66 7.34 8.16
C PHE A 100 -5.66 6.56 7.29
N ILE A 101 -5.86 5.25 7.10
CA ILE A 101 -5.00 4.43 6.24
C ILE A 101 -5.07 4.92 4.79
N ASN A 102 -6.24 5.34 4.31
CA ASN A 102 -6.41 5.88 2.97
C ASN A 102 -5.68 7.21 2.77
N ASP A 103 -5.48 7.98 3.82
CA ASP A 103 -4.73 9.26 3.79
C ASP A 103 -3.20 9.08 3.86
N LEU A 104 -2.71 7.89 4.15
CA LEU A 104 -1.27 7.61 4.14
C LEU A 104 -0.66 7.82 2.75
N PRO A 105 0.63 8.23 2.66
CA PRO A 105 1.36 8.26 1.41
C PRO A 105 1.23 6.94 0.65
N GLY A 106 1.05 7.00 -0.68
CA GLY A 106 0.63 5.88 -1.50
C GLY A 106 1.43 4.59 -1.31
N LEU A 107 2.76 4.68 -1.27
CA LEU A 107 3.62 3.50 -1.09
C LEU A 107 3.52 2.93 0.35
N GLN A 108 3.43 3.78 1.37
CA GLN A 108 3.22 3.35 2.76
C GLN A 108 1.89 2.61 2.90
N ARG A 109 0.83 3.17 2.31
CA ARG A 109 -0.50 2.56 2.30
C ARG A 109 -0.49 1.21 1.59
N ASN A 110 0.10 1.13 0.39
CA ASN A 110 0.16 -0.11 -0.39
C ASN A 110 0.92 -1.21 0.33
N VAL A 111 2.07 -0.89 0.93
CA VAL A 111 2.83 -1.85 1.73
C VAL A 111 2.01 -2.35 2.92
N LEU A 112 1.36 -1.44 3.64
CA LEU A 112 0.52 -1.80 4.79
C LEU A 112 -0.63 -2.73 4.38
N ILE A 113 -1.34 -2.41 3.29
CA ILE A 113 -2.45 -3.21 2.78
C ILE A 113 -1.98 -4.61 2.40
N LEU A 114 -0.88 -4.71 1.65
CA LEU A 114 -0.39 -6.01 1.20
C LEU A 114 0.05 -6.89 2.37
N ILE A 115 0.76 -6.35 3.34
CA ILE A 115 1.26 -7.13 4.47
C ILE A 115 0.15 -7.43 5.47
N CYS A 116 -0.65 -6.44 5.88
CA CYS A 116 -1.60 -6.60 6.98
C CYS A 116 -2.97 -7.14 6.54
N LEU A 117 -3.43 -6.82 5.33
CA LEU A 117 -4.75 -7.25 4.86
C LEU A 117 -4.68 -8.39 3.85
N SER A 118 -3.61 -8.48 3.08
CA SER A 118 -3.44 -9.53 2.06
C SER A 118 -2.44 -10.61 2.50
N GLU A 119 -1.88 -10.48 3.70
CA GLU A 119 -0.95 -11.47 4.31
C GLU A 119 0.30 -11.78 3.47
N PHE A 120 0.76 -10.80 2.69
CA PHE A 120 1.98 -10.93 1.91
C PHE A 120 3.22 -10.85 2.81
N SER A 121 4.22 -11.66 2.50
CA SER A 121 5.56 -11.49 3.07
C SER A 121 6.24 -10.22 2.54
N ILE A 122 7.32 -9.81 3.20
CA ILE A 122 8.17 -8.70 2.72
C ILE A 122 8.66 -8.95 1.29
N SER A 123 9.08 -10.18 1.00
CA SER A 123 9.56 -10.56 -0.34
C SER A 123 8.48 -10.47 -1.41
N GLU A 124 7.30 -11.03 -1.13
CA GLU A 124 6.15 -10.98 -2.04
C GLU A 124 5.66 -9.55 -2.26
N THR A 125 5.68 -8.72 -1.21
CA THR A 125 5.32 -7.30 -1.30
C THR A 125 6.32 -6.53 -2.17
N ALA A 126 7.62 -6.77 -1.98
CA ALA A 126 8.67 -6.15 -2.77
C ALA A 126 8.53 -6.49 -4.26
N GLU A 127 8.27 -7.75 -4.58
CA GLU A 127 8.04 -8.22 -5.95
C GLU A 127 6.77 -7.59 -6.55
N ALA A 128 5.65 -7.63 -5.82
CA ALA A 128 4.37 -7.07 -6.28
C ALA A 128 4.44 -5.57 -6.57
N LEU A 129 5.19 -4.82 -5.75
CA LEU A 129 5.33 -3.38 -5.90
C LEU A 129 6.53 -2.95 -6.77
N GLY A 130 7.39 -3.88 -7.16
CA GLY A 130 8.58 -3.59 -7.97
C GLY A 130 9.61 -2.72 -7.23
N VAL A 131 9.74 -2.91 -5.92
CA VAL A 131 10.69 -2.19 -5.05
C VAL A 131 11.58 -3.17 -4.29
N SER A 132 12.65 -2.67 -3.65
CA SER A 132 13.51 -3.51 -2.82
C SER A 132 12.84 -3.88 -1.49
N LYS A 133 13.29 -4.97 -0.87
CA LYS A 133 12.85 -5.36 0.49
C LYS A 133 13.16 -4.28 1.51
N THR A 134 14.27 -3.58 1.35
CA THR A 134 14.66 -2.44 2.20
C THR A 134 13.61 -1.34 2.12
N VAL A 135 13.17 -0.98 0.93
CA VAL A 135 12.09 0.02 0.73
C VAL A 135 10.78 -0.44 1.36
N VAL A 136 10.39 -1.71 1.20
CA VAL A 136 9.19 -2.27 1.84
C VAL A 136 9.26 -2.11 3.36
N ASN A 137 10.38 -2.51 3.96
CA ASN A 137 10.56 -2.38 5.40
C ASN A 137 10.50 -0.93 5.87
N GLN A 138 11.17 0.00 5.18
CA GLN A 138 11.13 1.43 5.49
C GLN A 138 9.71 1.98 5.44
N ARG A 139 8.96 1.67 4.39
CA ARG A 139 7.59 2.14 4.23
C ARG A 139 6.64 1.52 5.26
N LEU A 140 6.84 0.26 5.59
CA LEU A 140 6.09 -0.41 6.66
C LEU A 140 6.35 0.24 8.03
N TYR A 141 7.62 0.53 8.34
CA TYR A 141 7.99 1.24 9.58
C TYR A 141 7.30 2.61 9.67
N LEU A 142 7.38 3.40 8.60
CA LEU A 142 6.73 4.72 8.57
C LEU A 142 5.21 4.63 8.69
N ALA A 143 4.58 3.69 8.01
CA ALA A 143 3.14 3.45 8.11
C ALA A 143 2.73 3.10 9.54
N ARG A 144 3.44 2.18 10.18
CA ARG A 144 3.21 1.79 11.58
C ARG A 144 3.40 2.95 12.55
N LYS A 145 4.45 3.75 12.36
CA LYS A 145 4.70 4.94 13.17
C LYS A 145 3.55 5.95 13.05
N SER A 146 3.05 6.18 11.84
CA SER A 146 1.92 7.09 11.60
C SER A 146 0.63 6.58 12.26
N ILE A 147 0.34 5.29 12.17
CA ILE A 147 -0.84 4.67 12.81
C ILE A 147 -0.72 4.76 14.33
N ARG A 148 0.44 4.48 14.90
CA ARG A 148 0.66 4.61 16.35
C ARG A 148 0.38 6.03 16.83
N SER A 149 0.91 7.04 16.15
CA SER A 149 0.67 8.44 16.47
C SER A 149 -0.82 8.82 16.32
N PHE A 150 -1.52 8.26 15.35
CA PHE A 150 -2.97 8.45 15.19
C PHE A 150 -3.73 7.85 16.36
N ILE A 151 -3.44 6.63 16.76
CA ILE A 151 -4.07 5.93 17.89
C ILE A 151 -3.83 6.70 19.20
N GLU A 152 -2.60 7.15 19.44
CA GLU A 152 -2.24 7.92 20.62
C GLU A 152 -3.01 9.24 20.72
N ARG A 153 -3.16 9.97 19.61
CA ARG A 153 -3.97 11.20 19.57
C ARG A 153 -5.43 10.93 19.92
N LYS A 154 -6.02 9.89 19.33
CA LYS A 154 -7.41 9.50 19.61
C LYS A 154 -7.63 9.04 21.07
N ARG A 155 -6.60 8.55 21.70
CA ARG A 155 -6.65 8.15 23.11
C ARG A 155 -6.79 9.33 24.08
N HIS A 156 -6.28 10.51 23.68
CA HIS A 156 -6.28 11.72 24.48
C HIS A 156 -7.44 12.68 24.16
N GLU A 157 -8.24 12.37 23.14
CA GLU A 157 -9.52 13.02 22.86
C GLU A 157 -10.65 12.38 23.68
#